data_de57319f8a7dd3e4458dcd4f842d4c5f
#
_entry.id   de57319f8a7dd3e4458dcd4f842d4c5f
#
_cell.length_a   1.000
_cell.length_b   1.000
_cell.length_c   1.000
_cell.angle_alpha   90.00
_cell.angle_beta   90.00
_cell.angle_gamma   90.00
#
_symmetry.space_group_name_H-M   'P 1'
#
loop_
_entity.id
_entity.type
_entity.pdbx_description
1 polymer ?
#
loop_
_entity_poly.entity_id
_entity_poly.type
_entity_poly.pdbx_seq_one_letter_code
_entity_poly.pdbx_strand_id
1 'polypeptide(L)'
;VPKGATLTISFIGYQTQEVAAAPMVMVTLKDDAELLSEVVVVGYGRTKKDDLTGSVTAIKPDELSKGITNNAQDMLVGKVAGVDVITAGGTPGAGAQIRVRGGSSLNASNDPLIVIDGLTIDNNTPKGMSNPLAMVNPNDIETFTVLKDASATAIYGSRASNGVIIITTKKGKSGSAPKVSYNGDMTISMIQKKYDVLNGDEFRELVNNIWGDKAGEVGMGNANTDWQDQIFRTAISHSHNVSVSGGLKNMPYRLSLGYNASDGIVETSWMRRANVGLNLSPSFFDDHLNLKINAKYMYEKDRYADAGGAIGSALSMDPTQPVYFDADDARAPFFDGYFQHSQSPKDFNAEWKYTNNLNAPQNPLALLKLKDVQAVANDFTGNFDVDYKVHGFEDLRLHASYGGQYTESKQDDIISKYSYSNNYFGWNGITQTYKYSVTANAYAQYVKEIGAHNFDIMVGAEESHFHRSGYDYGQGTDPYDGTPHDAK
;
A
#
# COMPACT_ATOMS: atom_id res chain seq x y z
N VAL A 1 -25.75 41.08 -24.68
CA VAL A 1 -26.55 40.07 -23.98
C VAL A 1 -28.04 40.38 -24.29
N PRO A 2 -28.88 39.38 -24.66
CA PRO A 2 -30.30 39.62 -24.93
C PRO A 2 -31.02 40.17 -23.70
N LYS A 3 -32.00 41.07 -23.91
CA LYS A 3 -32.87 41.55 -22.83
C LYS A 3 -33.55 40.38 -22.14
N GLY A 4 -33.39 40.25 -20.83
CA GLY A 4 -33.96 39.15 -20.02
C GLY A 4 -33.05 37.95 -19.80
N ALA A 5 -31.80 38.00 -20.24
CA ALA A 5 -30.81 36.96 -19.90
C ALA A 5 -30.35 37.08 -18.44
N THR A 6 -30.06 35.95 -17.81
CA THR A 6 -29.45 35.89 -16.47
C THR A 6 -27.94 35.76 -16.62
N LEU A 7 -27.21 36.58 -15.90
CA LEU A 7 -25.75 36.50 -15.77
C LEU A 7 -25.41 35.71 -14.50
N THR A 8 -24.68 34.63 -14.65
CA THR A 8 -24.12 33.90 -13.52
C THR A 8 -22.71 34.41 -13.26
N ILE A 9 -22.48 35.00 -12.10
CA ILE A 9 -21.20 35.56 -11.69
C ILE A 9 -20.61 34.69 -10.59
N SER A 10 -19.43 34.13 -10.84
CA SER A 10 -18.68 33.31 -9.88
C SER A 10 -17.25 33.82 -9.78
N PHE A 11 -16.72 33.82 -8.56
CA PHE A 11 -15.33 34.10 -8.27
C PHE A 11 -14.87 33.16 -7.13
N ILE A 12 -13.63 32.75 -7.16
CA ILE A 12 -13.07 31.83 -6.14
C ILE A 12 -13.16 32.49 -4.77
N GLY A 13 -13.78 31.80 -3.78
CA GLY A 13 -13.98 32.30 -2.43
C GLY A 13 -15.27 33.07 -2.22
N TYR A 14 -16.12 33.20 -3.23
CA TYR A 14 -17.39 33.91 -3.14
C TYR A 14 -18.56 33.06 -3.61
N GLN A 15 -19.75 33.32 -3.03
CA GLN A 15 -20.98 32.67 -3.45
C GLN A 15 -21.35 33.10 -4.87
N THR A 16 -21.62 32.09 -5.72
CA THR A 16 -22.14 32.35 -7.08
C THR A 16 -23.47 33.07 -7.01
N GLN A 17 -23.59 34.18 -7.72
CA GLN A 17 -24.81 34.99 -7.79
C GLN A 17 -25.35 35.03 -9.21
N GLU A 18 -26.68 34.97 -9.33
CA GLU A 18 -27.39 35.15 -10.59
C GLU A 18 -28.12 36.48 -10.57
N VAL A 19 -27.84 37.31 -11.58
CA VAL A 19 -28.43 38.62 -11.72
C VAL A 19 -28.96 38.87 -13.15
N ALA A 20 -30.06 39.57 -13.26
CA ALA A 20 -30.60 39.91 -14.57
C ALA A 20 -29.65 40.84 -15.35
N ALA A 21 -29.46 40.57 -16.64
CA ALA A 21 -28.63 41.39 -17.50
C ALA A 21 -29.22 42.79 -17.66
N ALA A 22 -28.44 43.82 -17.29
CA ALA A 22 -28.74 45.23 -17.46
C ALA A 22 -27.53 45.94 -18.11
N PRO A 23 -27.71 47.16 -18.69
CA PRO A 23 -26.60 47.90 -19.31
C PRO A 23 -25.41 48.15 -18.37
N MET A 24 -25.66 48.21 -17.08
CA MET A 24 -24.67 48.28 -16.01
C MET A 24 -25.17 47.42 -14.84
N VAL A 25 -24.40 46.46 -14.44
CA VAL A 25 -24.69 45.57 -13.29
C VAL A 25 -23.57 45.70 -12.30
N MET A 26 -23.87 46.16 -11.09
CA MET A 26 -22.94 46.16 -9.97
C MET A 26 -23.33 45.00 -9.05
N VAL A 27 -22.43 44.04 -8.85
CA VAL A 27 -22.65 42.88 -8.01
C VAL A 27 -21.63 42.87 -6.90
N THR A 28 -22.10 42.89 -5.66
CA THR A 28 -21.26 42.65 -4.50
C THR A 28 -21.33 41.19 -4.18
N LEU A 29 -20.27 40.44 -4.46
CA LEU A 29 -20.15 39.04 -4.12
C LEU A 29 -20.06 38.91 -2.61
N LYS A 30 -20.82 37.97 -2.05
CA LYS A 30 -20.72 37.59 -0.63
C LYS A 30 -19.68 36.52 -0.47
N ASP A 31 -18.86 36.65 0.56
CA ASP A 31 -17.88 35.64 0.89
C ASP A 31 -18.57 34.27 1.07
N ASP A 32 -18.01 33.23 0.47
CA ASP A 32 -18.47 31.88 0.68
C ASP A 32 -17.82 31.32 1.98
N ALA A 33 -18.44 31.71 3.09
CA ALA A 33 -17.94 31.31 4.42
C ALA A 33 -17.91 29.79 4.63
N GLU A 34 -18.64 29.01 3.79
CA GLU A 34 -18.53 27.55 3.81
C GLU A 34 -17.20 27.03 3.22
N LEU A 35 -16.52 27.83 2.38
CA LEU A 35 -15.20 27.49 1.84
C LEU A 35 -14.04 27.81 2.79
N LEU A 36 -14.27 28.59 3.84
CA LEU A 36 -13.19 29.05 4.75
C LEU A 36 -13.05 28.27 6.05
N SER A 37 -14.01 27.44 6.43
CA SER A 37 -13.86 26.57 7.59
C SER A 37 -13.48 25.16 7.17
N GLU A 38 -12.18 24.92 7.03
CA GLU A 38 -11.64 23.56 6.84
C GLU A 38 -11.93 22.76 8.13
N VAL A 39 -13.01 21.96 8.09
CA VAL A 39 -13.38 21.08 9.18
C VAL A 39 -12.50 19.83 9.11
N VAL A 40 -11.67 19.66 10.09
CA VAL A 40 -10.79 18.49 10.23
C VAL A 40 -11.49 17.47 11.09
N VAL A 41 -11.52 16.22 10.62
CA VAL A 41 -11.95 15.09 11.44
C VAL A 41 -10.82 14.79 12.42
N VAL A 42 -11.09 14.96 13.71
CA VAL A 42 -10.18 14.56 14.79
C VAL A 42 -10.90 13.49 15.60
N GLY A 43 -10.21 12.42 15.94
CA GLY A 43 -10.63 11.25 16.72
C GLY A 43 -12.13 11.11 17.04
N TYR A 44 -12.62 11.89 17.95
CA TYR A 44 -14.02 11.90 18.38
C TYR A 44 -14.72 13.21 17.99
N GLY A 45 -14.87 13.50 16.68
CA GLY A 45 -15.64 14.68 16.29
C GLY A 45 -15.08 15.40 15.05
N ARG A 46 -15.67 16.55 14.78
CA ARG A 46 -15.24 17.48 13.74
C ARG A 46 -14.92 18.83 14.42
N THR A 47 -13.70 19.27 14.25
CA THR A 47 -13.25 20.57 14.78
C THR A 47 -12.78 21.45 13.62
N LYS A 48 -13.00 22.74 13.71
CA LYS A 48 -12.43 23.68 12.75
C LYS A 48 -10.90 23.61 12.87
N LYS A 49 -10.21 23.68 11.74
CA LYS A 49 -8.73 23.64 11.71
C LYS A 49 -8.12 24.72 12.60
N ASP A 50 -8.74 25.88 12.62
CA ASP A 50 -8.29 27.03 13.41
C ASP A 50 -8.47 26.87 14.91
N ASP A 51 -9.36 25.95 15.35
CA ASP A 51 -9.61 25.65 16.75
C ASP A 51 -8.66 24.55 17.30
N LEU A 52 -7.85 23.93 16.40
CA LEU A 52 -6.89 22.90 16.79
C LEU A 52 -5.60 23.54 17.30
N THR A 53 -5.27 23.27 18.56
CA THR A 53 -4.04 23.74 19.21
C THR A 53 -2.78 23.02 18.73
N GLY A 54 -2.91 21.97 17.91
CA GLY A 54 -1.83 21.13 17.40
C GLY A 54 -1.48 21.35 15.93
N SER A 55 -0.30 20.86 15.51
CA SER A 55 0.11 20.87 14.09
C SER A 55 -0.65 19.80 13.31
N VAL A 56 -1.72 20.20 12.65
CA VAL A 56 -2.55 19.36 11.80
C VAL A 56 -2.40 19.80 10.35
N THR A 57 -2.17 18.83 9.47
CA THR A 57 -2.11 19.09 8.03
C THR A 57 -3.19 18.26 7.34
N ALA A 58 -4.17 18.91 6.72
CA ALA A 58 -5.14 18.27 5.86
C ALA A 58 -4.74 18.52 4.40
N ILE A 59 -4.80 17.48 3.56
CA ILE A 59 -4.44 17.52 2.14
C ILE A 59 -5.63 17.02 1.35
N LYS A 60 -6.03 17.80 0.36
CA LYS A 60 -7.12 17.45 -0.56
C LYS A 60 -6.58 16.67 -1.77
N PRO A 61 -7.43 15.92 -2.50
CA PRO A 61 -7.02 15.14 -3.66
C PRO A 61 -6.27 15.92 -4.73
N ASP A 62 -6.60 17.21 -4.89
CA ASP A 62 -5.98 18.07 -5.91
C ASP A 62 -4.53 18.41 -5.58
N GLU A 63 -4.15 18.35 -4.31
CA GLU A 63 -2.81 18.65 -3.78
C GLU A 63 -1.95 17.38 -3.70
N LEU A 64 -2.58 16.19 -3.77
CA LEU A 64 -1.91 14.90 -3.72
C LEU A 64 -1.11 14.64 -5.00
N SER A 65 -0.10 13.79 -4.88
CA SER A 65 0.67 13.35 -6.05
C SER A 65 -0.23 12.60 -7.03
N LYS A 66 -0.26 13.06 -8.29
CA LYS A 66 -1.03 12.44 -9.38
C LYS A 66 -0.18 11.53 -10.26
N GLY A 67 1.03 11.16 -9.81
CA GLY A 67 1.90 10.22 -10.51
C GLY A 67 1.40 8.77 -10.43
N ILE A 68 2.33 7.83 -10.59
CA ILE A 68 2.04 6.41 -10.40
C ILE A 68 1.68 6.18 -8.93
N THR A 69 0.39 6.10 -8.63
CA THR A 69 -0.12 5.90 -7.28
C THR A 69 -0.73 4.50 -7.18
N ASN A 70 0.12 3.51 -7.02
CA ASN A 70 -0.33 2.13 -6.80
C ASN A 70 -0.94 1.94 -5.40
N ASN A 71 -0.52 2.79 -4.46
CA ASN A 71 -0.99 2.77 -3.08
C ASN A 71 -1.32 4.19 -2.59
N ALA A 72 -2.22 4.29 -1.62
CA ALA A 72 -2.59 5.56 -1.02
C ALA A 72 -1.40 6.32 -0.39
N GLN A 73 -0.38 5.60 0.07
CA GLN A 73 0.85 6.18 0.65
C GLN A 73 1.67 6.97 -0.37
N ASP A 74 1.70 6.52 -1.63
CA ASP A 74 2.47 7.18 -2.69
C ASP A 74 1.98 8.60 -2.95
N MET A 75 0.69 8.85 -2.67
CA MET A 75 0.08 10.18 -2.82
C MET A 75 0.63 11.21 -1.82
N LEU A 76 1.22 10.76 -0.70
CA LEU A 76 1.75 11.62 0.36
C LEU A 76 3.21 12.04 0.14
N VAL A 77 3.92 11.43 -0.82
CA VAL A 77 5.35 11.69 -1.06
C VAL A 77 5.60 13.18 -1.32
N GLY A 78 6.39 13.81 -0.44
CA GLY A 78 6.78 15.22 -0.56
C GLY A 78 5.65 16.24 -0.33
N LYS A 79 4.48 15.82 0.17
CA LYS A 79 3.31 16.70 0.34
C LYS A 79 3.12 17.23 1.75
N VAL A 80 3.72 16.61 2.75
CA VAL A 80 3.52 16.98 4.15
C VAL A 80 4.85 17.29 4.81
N ALA A 81 5.03 18.53 5.26
CA ALA A 81 6.22 18.91 6.03
C ALA A 81 6.32 18.07 7.32
N GLY A 82 7.50 17.50 7.59
CA GLY A 82 7.74 16.63 8.75
C GLY A 82 7.16 15.22 8.63
N VAL A 83 6.75 14.83 7.43
CA VAL A 83 6.41 13.44 7.09
C VAL A 83 7.35 12.95 6.01
N ASP A 84 8.10 11.93 6.32
CA ASP A 84 8.99 11.25 5.39
C ASP A 84 8.32 9.98 4.88
N VAL A 85 8.27 9.83 3.55
CA VAL A 85 7.64 8.69 2.87
C VAL A 85 8.70 8.03 2.00
N ILE A 86 9.18 6.88 2.43
CA ILE A 86 10.22 6.12 1.74
C ILE A 86 9.55 4.97 0.99
N THR A 87 9.60 5.03 -0.34
CA THR A 87 9.04 3.98 -1.20
C THR A 87 9.95 2.75 -1.25
N ALA A 88 9.36 1.56 -1.24
CA ALA A 88 10.08 0.29 -1.24
C ALA A 88 10.44 -0.17 -2.66
N GLY A 89 11.36 0.55 -3.34
CA GLY A 89 12.09 0.03 -4.51
C GLY A 89 11.28 -0.39 -5.74
N GLY A 90 10.03 0.03 -5.92
CA GLY A 90 9.25 -0.23 -7.14
C GLY A 90 8.71 -1.67 -7.29
N THR A 91 8.78 -2.50 -6.24
CA THR A 91 8.12 -3.82 -6.22
C THR A 91 6.59 -3.61 -6.28
N PRO A 92 5.87 -4.33 -7.15
CA PRO A 92 4.42 -4.23 -7.24
C PRO A 92 3.76 -4.46 -5.88
N GLY A 93 2.80 -3.59 -5.53
CA GLY A 93 2.07 -3.69 -4.25
C GLY A 93 2.85 -3.27 -3.00
N ALA A 94 4.17 -3.12 -3.07
CA ALA A 94 4.97 -2.73 -1.91
C ALA A 94 4.52 -1.38 -1.35
N GLY A 95 4.30 -1.32 -0.03
CA GLY A 95 3.97 -0.09 0.66
C GLY A 95 5.18 0.82 0.84
N ALA A 96 4.92 2.10 1.05
CA ALA A 96 5.94 3.02 1.50
C ALA A 96 6.03 3.01 3.03
N GLN A 97 7.22 3.16 3.55
CA GLN A 97 7.42 3.41 4.97
C GLN A 97 7.13 4.88 5.26
N ILE A 98 6.24 5.15 6.20
CA ILE A 98 5.88 6.50 6.59
C ILE A 98 6.48 6.80 7.97
N ARG A 99 7.14 7.94 8.11
CA ARG A 99 7.66 8.45 9.38
C ARG A 99 7.14 9.85 9.63
N VAL A 100 6.60 10.09 10.80
CA VAL A 100 6.15 11.41 11.23
C VAL A 100 7.15 11.94 12.26
N ARG A 101 7.83 13.05 11.93
CA ARG A 101 8.87 13.67 12.79
C ARG A 101 10.04 12.75 13.18
N GLY A 102 10.35 11.75 12.33
CA GLY A 102 11.44 10.81 12.56
C GLY A 102 11.03 9.57 13.34
N GLY A 103 12.00 8.84 13.88
CA GLY A 103 11.78 7.64 14.70
C GLY A 103 11.84 7.95 16.18
N SER A 104 10.90 7.41 16.97
CA SER A 104 10.85 7.57 18.42
C SER A 104 11.40 6.36 19.19
N SER A 105 11.56 5.21 18.52
CA SER A 105 11.99 3.96 19.14
C SER A 105 13.05 3.24 18.33
N LEU A 106 14.00 2.60 19.01
CA LEU A 106 15.01 1.73 18.41
C LEU A 106 14.48 0.30 18.16
N ASN A 107 13.55 -0.18 18.98
CA ASN A 107 13.10 -1.57 18.98
C ASN A 107 11.61 -1.75 18.65
N ALA A 108 10.79 -0.71 18.81
CA ALA A 108 9.36 -0.75 18.49
C ALA A 108 9.09 -0.17 17.11
N SER A 109 7.89 -0.41 16.57
CA SER A 109 7.46 0.23 15.32
C SER A 109 7.49 1.75 15.47
N ASN A 110 7.99 2.41 14.44
CA ASN A 110 7.96 3.86 14.30
C ASN A 110 6.88 4.32 13.29
N ASP A 111 6.00 3.42 12.86
CA ASP A 111 4.93 3.73 11.94
C ASP A 111 3.81 4.50 12.63
N PRO A 112 3.23 5.52 11.97
CA PRO A 112 2.09 6.25 12.50
C PRO A 112 0.85 5.35 12.57
N LEU A 113 -0.06 5.65 13.50
CA LEU A 113 -1.36 5.01 13.54
C LEU A 113 -2.17 5.39 12.30
N ILE A 114 -2.81 4.42 11.67
CA ILE A 114 -3.68 4.63 10.52
C ILE A 114 -5.13 4.55 10.97
N VAL A 115 -5.93 5.55 10.57
CA VAL A 115 -7.37 5.61 10.81
C VAL A 115 -8.09 5.79 9.47
N ILE A 116 -9.02 4.92 9.14
CA ILE A 116 -9.78 4.98 7.89
C ILE A 116 -11.26 5.11 8.21
N ASP A 117 -11.87 6.23 7.81
CA ASP A 117 -13.27 6.57 8.08
C ASP A 117 -13.69 6.41 9.55
N GLY A 118 -12.77 6.69 10.49
CA GLY A 118 -12.98 6.59 11.92
C GLY A 118 -12.54 5.27 12.57
N LEU A 119 -12.25 4.24 11.78
CA LEU A 119 -11.76 2.97 12.31
C LEU A 119 -10.23 2.93 12.35
N THR A 120 -9.67 2.58 13.49
CA THR A 120 -8.23 2.34 13.67
C THR A 120 -7.81 1.01 13.03
N ILE A 121 -6.79 1.07 12.18
CA ILE A 121 -6.28 -0.09 11.45
C ILE A 121 -5.01 -0.60 12.13
N ASP A 122 -4.86 -1.92 12.20
CA ASP A 122 -3.63 -2.52 12.68
C ASP A 122 -2.56 -2.54 11.59
N ASN A 123 -1.41 -1.90 11.86
CA ASN A 123 -0.29 -1.78 10.92
C ASN A 123 0.49 -3.09 10.69
N ASN A 124 0.27 -4.12 11.52
CA ASN A 124 0.92 -5.42 11.33
C ASN A 124 0.24 -6.17 10.18
N THR A 125 0.72 -6.01 8.98
CA THR A 125 0.19 -6.72 7.82
C THR A 125 0.65 -8.18 7.80
N PRO A 126 -0.24 -9.12 7.44
CA PRO A 126 0.17 -10.49 7.18
C PRO A 126 0.86 -10.60 5.82
N LYS A 127 1.54 -11.72 5.56
CA LYS A 127 2.09 -12.02 4.23
C LYS A 127 0.96 -11.97 3.19
N GLY A 128 1.23 -11.45 2.00
CA GLY A 128 0.21 -11.26 0.94
C GLY A 128 -0.58 -9.96 1.04
N MET A 129 -0.31 -9.15 2.06
CA MET A 129 -0.82 -7.80 2.17
C MET A 129 0.37 -6.88 2.39
N SER A 130 0.83 -6.27 1.33
CA SER A 130 2.10 -5.54 1.33
C SER A 130 2.05 -4.28 2.20
N ASN A 131 0.84 -3.77 2.48
CA ASN A 131 0.69 -2.51 3.20
C ASN A 131 -0.73 -2.36 3.77
N PRO A 132 -0.90 -1.76 4.96
CA PRO A 132 -2.21 -1.60 5.60
C PRO A 132 -3.17 -0.68 4.82
N LEU A 133 -2.66 0.18 3.93
CA LEU A 133 -3.49 1.06 3.09
C LEU A 133 -3.91 0.42 1.76
N ALA A 134 -3.51 -0.81 1.47
CA ALA A 134 -3.90 -1.53 0.25
C ALA A 134 -5.43 -1.69 0.11
N MET A 135 -6.16 -1.71 1.23
CA MET A 135 -7.62 -1.80 1.25
C MET A 135 -8.32 -0.55 0.73
N VAL A 136 -7.65 0.60 0.71
CA VAL A 136 -8.24 1.86 0.25
C VAL A 136 -7.80 2.12 -1.19
N ASN A 137 -8.78 2.19 -2.09
CA ASN A 137 -8.50 2.64 -3.45
C ASN A 137 -8.12 4.14 -3.42
N PRO A 138 -6.97 4.54 -3.98
CA PRO A 138 -6.55 5.94 -4.04
C PRO A 138 -7.62 6.88 -4.64
N ASN A 139 -8.39 6.40 -5.62
CA ASN A 139 -9.48 7.16 -6.24
C ASN A 139 -10.66 7.45 -5.31
N ASP A 140 -10.80 6.70 -4.21
CA ASP A 140 -11.88 6.89 -3.24
C ASP A 140 -11.51 7.83 -2.09
N ILE A 141 -10.26 8.28 -2.02
CA ILE A 141 -9.79 9.17 -0.95
C ILE A 141 -10.34 10.58 -1.18
N GLU A 142 -10.92 11.15 -0.13
CA GLU A 142 -11.38 12.55 -0.08
C GLU A 142 -10.32 13.45 0.58
N THR A 143 -9.77 13.02 1.72
CA THR A 143 -8.72 13.77 2.42
C THR A 143 -7.75 12.86 3.13
N PHE A 144 -6.49 13.33 3.25
CA PHE A 144 -5.54 12.87 4.24
C PHE A 144 -5.37 13.93 5.32
N THR A 145 -5.53 13.55 6.56
CA THR A 145 -5.22 14.41 7.70
C THR A 145 -4.08 13.78 8.50
N VAL A 146 -3.03 14.55 8.73
CA VAL A 146 -1.86 14.08 9.51
C VAL A 146 -1.80 14.85 10.82
N LEU A 147 -1.95 14.12 11.92
CA LEU A 147 -1.78 14.63 13.27
C LEU A 147 -0.36 14.35 13.75
N LYS A 148 0.41 15.41 13.97
CA LYS A 148 1.84 15.31 14.29
C LYS A 148 2.16 15.56 15.75
N ASP A 149 1.32 16.33 16.46
CA ASP A 149 1.56 16.73 17.83
C ASP A 149 0.84 15.85 18.86
N ALA A 150 1.43 15.73 20.04
CA ALA A 150 0.89 14.91 21.13
C ALA A 150 -0.53 15.34 21.56
N SER A 151 -0.84 16.63 21.53
CA SER A 151 -2.17 17.15 21.85
C SER A 151 -3.24 16.65 20.88
N ALA A 152 -2.92 16.64 19.56
CA ALA A 152 -3.82 16.17 18.52
C ALA A 152 -3.93 14.62 18.51
N THR A 153 -2.90 13.91 18.96
CA THR A 153 -2.87 12.44 18.97
C THR A 153 -3.36 11.82 20.28
N ALA A 154 -3.49 12.61 21.36
CA ALA A 154 -3.86 12.14 22.70
C ALA A 154 -5.16 11.32 22.73
N ILE A 155 -6.12 11.64 21.86
CA ILE A 155 -7.41 10.95 21.73
C ILE A 155 -7.24 9.47 21.34
N TYR A 156 -6.16 9.14 20.61
CA TYR A 156 -5.88 7.77 20.15
C TYR A 156 -4.99 6.96 21.11
N GLY A 157 -4.63 7.56 22.26
CA GLY A 157 -3.82 6.92 23.28
C GLY A 157 -2.38 6.62 22.83
N SER A 158 -1.75 5.65 23.50
CA SER A 158 -0.33 5.29 23.28
C SER A 158 -0.01 4.80 21.86
N ARG A 159 -0.98 4.27 21.14
CA ARG A 159 -0.81 3.83 19.74
C ARG A 159 -0.48 4.97 18.79
N ALA A 160 -0.81 6.20 19.15
CA ALA A 160 -0.59 7.40 18.37
C ALA A 160 0.73 8.13 18.68
N SER A 161 1.63 7.52 19.46
CA SER A 161 2.92 8.12 19.85
C SER A 161 3.79 8.55 18.65
N ASN A 162 3.64 7.89 17.52
CA ASN A 162 4.36 8.18 16.27
C ASN A 162 3.55 9.04 15.28
N GLY A 163 2.50 9.72 15.76
CA GLY A 163 1.56 10.46 14.91
C GLY A 163 0.39 9.62 14.43
N VAL A 164 -0.57 10.28 13.77
CA VAL A 164 -1.76 9.63 13.20
C VAL A 164 -1.98 10.09 11.77
N ILE A 165 -2.30 9.17 10.89
CA ILE A 165 -2.76 9.44 9.53
C ILE A 165 -4.24 9.06 9.46
N ILE A 166 -5.09 10.05 9.25
CA ILE A 166 -6.53 9.87 9.09
C ILE A 166 -6.85 9.96 7.60
N ILE A 167 -7.49 8.94 7.08
CA ILE A 167 -7.98 8.88 5.70
C ILE A 167 -9.49 8.95 5.73
N THR A 168 -10.04 9.94 5.05
CA THR A 168 -11.47 10.05 4.84
C THR A 168 -11.80 9.70 3.38
N THR A 169 -12.78 8.83 3.18
CA THR A 169 -13.21 8.43 1.83
C THR A 169 -14.39 9.26 1.34
N LYS A 170 -14.47 9.40 0.01
CA LYS A 170 -15.53 10.15 -0.69
C LYS A 170 -16.91 9.58 -0.37
N LYS A 171 -17.88 10.47 -0.23
CA LYS A 171 -19.29 10.17 0.08
C LYS A 171 -20.20 10.61 -1.03
N GLY A 172 -21.44 10.18 -0.99
CA GLY A 172 -22.53 10.76 -1.78
C GLY A 172 -22.95 12.13 -1.23
N LYS A 173 -23.75 12.88 -2.01
CA LYS A 173 -24.38 14.11 -1.57
C LYS A 173 -25.90 13.90 -1.49
N SER A 174 -26.51 14.33 -0.38
CA SER A 174 -27.97 14.27 -0.19
C SER A 174 -28.72 14.97 -1.31
N GLY A 175 -29.81 14.38 -1.79
CA GLY A 175 -30.64 14.94 -2.86
C GLY A 175 -30.00 15.04 -4.24
N SER A 176 -28.76 14.52 -4.43
CA SER A 176 -28.11 14.55 -5.73
C SER A 176 -28.53 13.39 -6.62
N ALA A 177 -28.66 13.64 -7.92
CA ALA A 177 -28.86 12.59 -8.92
C ALA A 177 -27.71 11.59 -8.94
N PRO A 178 -27.94 10.32 -9.28
CA PRO A 178 -26.89 9.33 -9.44
C PRO A 178 -25.83 9.79 -10.45
N LYS A 179 -24.56 9.75 -10.05
CA LYS A 179 -23.40 10.05 -10.91
C LYS A 179 -22.52 8.82 -11.00
N VAL A 180 -22.28 8.36 -12.22
CA VAL A 180 -21.30 7.30 -12.52
C VAL A 180 -19.99 7.97 -12.91
N SER A 181 -18.87 7.50 -12.36
CA SER A 181 -17.54 7.97 -12.71
C SER A 181 -16.65 6.77 -13.00
N TYR A 182 -15.84 6.90 -14.05
CA TYR A 182 -14.80 5.93 -14.40
C TYR A 182 -13.45 6.64 -14.44
N ASN A 183 -12.46 6.07 -13.80
CA ASN A 183 -11.06 6.47 -13.90
C ASN A 183 -10.23 5.24 -14.30
N GLY A 184 -9.37 5.42 -15.29
CA GLY A 184 -8.46 4.36 -15.72
C GLY A 184 -7.10 4.95 -16.07
N ASP A 185 -6.05 4.22 -15.76
CA ASP A 185 -4.69 4.57 -16.11
C ASP A 185 -3.91 3.33 -16.57
N MET A 186 -2.89 3.57 -17.37
CA MET A 186 -1.93 2.57 -17.82
C MET A 186 -0.53 3.15 -17.67
N THR A 187 0.36 2.34 -17.10
CA THR A 187 1.75 2.71 -16.86
C THR A 187 2.69 1.72 -17.52
N ILE A 188 3.70 2.24 -18.20
CA ILE A 188 4.82 1.47 -18.74
C ILE A 188 6.04 1.81 -17.91
N SER A 189 6.62 0.82 -17.25
CA SER A 189 7.79 0.95 -16.39
C SER A 189 8.98 0.21 -16.98
N MET A 190 10.13 0.84 -16.95
CA MET A 190 11.39 0.25 -17.42
C MET A 190 12.54 0.68 -16.51
N ILE A 191 13.61 -0.06 -16.52
CA ILE A 191 14.82 0.34 -15.78
C ILE A 191 15.37 1.63 -16.36
N GLN A 192 15.62 2.61 -15.49
CA GLN A 192 16.15 3.91 -15.91
C GLN A 192 17.66 3.88 -16.10
N LYS A 193 18.36 3.16 -15.22
CA LYS A 193 19.82 3.05 -15.25
C LYS A 193 20.26 1.71 -14.69
N LYS A 194 21.15 1.03 -15.37
CA LYS A 194 21.88 -0.14 -14.90
C LYS A 194 23.16 0.28 -14.23
N TYR A 195 23.73 -0.60 -13.43
CA TYR A 195 25.09 -0.45 -12.95
C TYR A 195 26.07 -0.67 -14.10
N ASP A 196 27.13 0.11 -14.11
CA ASP A 196 28.24 -0.03 -15.05
C ASP A 196 29.15 -1.13 -14.52
N VAL A 197 29.18 -2.25 -15.23
CA VAL A 197 29.97 -3.44 -14.90
C VAL A 197 30.73 -3.89 -16.15
N LEU A 198 31.80 -4.63 -15.97
CA LEU A 198 32.57 -5.15 -17.10
C LEU A 198 31.71 -6.09 -17.95
N ASN A 199 31.78 -5.95 -19.27
CA ASN A 199 31.28 -6.94 -20.18
C ASN A 199 32.26 -8.13 -20.31
N GLY A 200 31.84 -9.20 -21.05
CA GLY A 200 32.66 -10.41 -21.16
C GLY A 200 34.04 -10.19 -21.77
N ASP A 201 34.17 -9.26 -22.73
CA ASP A 201 35.46 -8.97 -23.39
C ASP A 201 36.38 -8.17 -22.47
N GLU A 202 35.86 -7.15 -21.82
CA GLU A 202 36.60 -6.34 -20.82
C GLU A 202 37.03 -7.21 -19.63
N PHE A 203 36.17 -8.12 -19.19
CA PHE A 203 36.50 -9.06 -18.11
C PHE A 203 37.64 -10.00 -18.50
N ARG A 204 37.61 -10.58 -19.72
CA ARG A 204 38.70 -11.43 -20.23
C ARG A 204 40.01 -10.65 -20.33
N GLU A 205 39.99 -9.42 -20.85
CA GLU A 205 41.13 -8.55 -20.95
C GLU A 205 41.72 -8.27 -19.55
N LEU A 206 40.89 -7.93 -18.58
CA LEU A 206 41.32 -7.67 -17.20
C LEU A 206 41.97 -8.91 -16.59
N VAL A 207 41.32 -10.09 -16.72
CA VAL A 207 41.87 -11.36 -16.17
C VAL A 207 43.22 -11.69 -16.84
N ASN A 208 43.35 -11.57 -18.15
CA ASN A 208 44.60 -11.81 -18.85
C ASN A 208 45.68 -10.86 -18.40
N ASN A 209 45.38 -9.59 -18.16
CA ASN A 209 46.33 -8.60 -17.68
C ASN A 209 46.83 -8.85 -16.25
N ILE A 210 45.93 -9.38 -15.37
CA ILE A 210 46.26 -9.62 -13.96
C ILE A 210 46.94 -10.97 -13.77
N TRP A 211 46.44 -12.04 -14.42
CA TRP A 211 46.84 -13.42 -14.20
C TRP A 211 47.88 -13.94 -15.21
N GLY A 212 48.02 -13.26 -16.37
CA GLY A 212 48.97 -13.63 -17.39
C GLY A 212 48.80 -15.10 -17.84
N ASP A 213 49.88 -15.87 -17.80
CA ASP A 213 49.89 -17.28 -18.21
C ASP A 213 48.90 -18.16 -17.39
N LYS A 214 48.46 -17.69 -16.22
CA LYS A 214 47.50 -18.39 -15.38
C LYS A 214 46.04 -18.01 -15.63
N ALA A 215 45.76 -17.13 -16.58
CA ALA A 215 44.40 -16.70 -16.88
C ALA A 215 43.47 -17.87 -17.25
N GLY A 216 44.00 -18.94 -17.87
CA GLY A 216 43.26 -20.15 -18.16
C GLY A 216 42.76 -20.95 -16.94
N GLU A 217 43.38 -20.73 -15.76
CA GLU A 217 42.98 -21.37 -14.50
C GLU A 217 41.71 -20.75 -13.92
N VAL A 218 41.32 -19.53 -14.34
CA VAL A 218 40.11 -18.81 -13.85
C VAL A 218 38.82 -19.44 -14.34
N GLY A 219 38.86 -20.24 -15.43
CA GLY A 219 37.69 -20.92 -15.95
C GLY A 219 36.69 -20.01 -16.65
N MET A 220 37.18 -18.95 -17.34
CA MET A 220 36.33 -18.06 -18.14
C MET A 220 35.62 -18.79 -19.26
N GLY A 221 34.38 -18.43 -19.51
CA GLY A 221 33.60 -18.90 -20.66
C GLY A 221 33.82 -18.05 -21.93
N ASN A 222 33.08 -18.40 -22.97
CA ASN A 222 33.11 -17.69 -24.27
C ASN A 222 31.92 -16.75 -24.49
N ALA A 223 30.98 -16.69 -23.55
CA ALA A 223 29.81 -15.83 -23.65
C ALA A 223 30.14 -14.35 -23.38
N ASN A 224 29.22 -13.48 -23.70
CA ASN A 224 29.22 -12.06 -23.33
C ASN A 224 27.83 -11.72 -22.82
N THR A 225 27.54 -12.11 -21.58
CA THR A 225 26.21 -12.04 -20.98
C THR A 225 26.05 -10.76 -20.16
N ASP A 226 25.09 -9.91 -20.56
CA ASP A 226 24.60 -8.85 -19.66
C ASP A 226 23.59 -9.47 -18.70
N TRP A 227 24.05 -9.77 -17.48
CA TRP A 227 23.23 -10.39 -16.45
C TRP A 227 22.10 -9.49 -15.96
N GLN A 228 22.25 -8.18 -16.05
CA GLN A 228 21.20 -7.24 -15.67
C GLN A 228 20.04 -7.29 -16.68
N ASP A 229 20.31 -7.48 -17.99
CA ASP A 229 19.27 -7.65 -19.01
C ASP A 229 18.47 -8.95 -18.83
N GLN A 230 19.05 -9.96 -18.18
CA GLN A 230 18.34 -11.22 -17.93
C GLN A 230 17.29 -11.12 -16.85
N ILE A 231 17.40 -10.15 -15.93
CA ILE A 231 16.52 -10.03 -14.76
C ILE A 231 15.52 -8.86 -14.86
N PHE A 232 15.74 -7.93 -15.78
CA PHE A 232 14.85 -6.80 -15.97
C PHE A 232 14.00 -6.93 -17.24
N ARG A 233 12.77 -6.42 -17.14
CA ARG A 233 11.84 -6.35 -18.27
C ARG A 233 11.14 -5.00 -18.32
N THR A 234 10.55 -4.67 -19.46
CA THR A 234 9.54 -3.62 -19.54
C THR A 234 8.25 -4.15 -18.94
N ALA A 235 7.74 -3.46 -17.95
CA ALA A 235 6.54 -3.86 -17.20
C ALA A 235 5.36 -2.96 -17.57
N ILE A 236 4.17 -3.57 -17.73
CA ILE A 236 2.93 -2.87 -18.02
C ILE A 236 1.99 -3.04 -16.84
N SER A 237 1.50 -1.92 -16.31
CA SER A 237 0.54 -1.87 -15.22
C SER A 237 -0.68 -1.08 -15.64
N HIS A 238 -1.85 -1.46 -15.13
CA HIS A 238 -3.07 -0.71 -15.39
C HIS A 238 -3.99 -0.73 -14.17
N SER A 239 -4.76 0.34 -14.01
CA SER A 239 -5.80 0.41 -13.00
C SER A 239 -7.12 0.88 -13.59
N HIS A 240 -8.21 0.41 -13.01
CA HIS A 240 -9.58 0.76 -13.39
C HIS A 240 -10.39 0.99 -12.14
N ASN A 241 -11.11 2.10 -12.07
CA ASN A 241 -12.02 2.40 -10.99
C ASN A 241 -13.36 2.86 -11.54
N VAL A 242 -14.43 2.23 -11.10
CA VAL A 242 -15.81 2.62 -11.39
C VAL A 242 -16.49 2.99 -10.09
N SER A 243 -17.14 4.13 -10.02
CA SER A 243 -17.92 4.48 -8.85
C SER A 243 -19.28 5.07 -9.22
N VAL A 244 -20.27 4.76 -8.39
CA VAL A 244 -21.61 5.31 -8.45
C VAL A 244 -21.89 6.05 -7.15
N SER A 245 -22.21 7.32 -7.22
CA SER A 245 -22.54 8.13 -6.06
C SER A 245 -23.80 8.95 -6.31
N GLY A 246 -24.58 9.19 -5.24
CA GLY A 246 -25.81 9.95 -5.32
C GLY A 246 -26.42 10.13 -3.94
N GLY A 247 -27.67 10.61 -3.88
CA GLY A 247 -28.40 10.78 -2.62
C GLY A 247 -29.89 10.65 -2.83
N LEU A 248 -30.47 9.59 -2.32
CA LEU A 248 -31.93 9.48 -2.20
C LEU A 248 -32.34 10.36 -1.03
N LYS A 249 -33.06 11.45 -1.29
CA LYS A 249 -33.54 12.42 -0.31
C LYS A 249 -32.61 12.63 0.93
N ASN A 250 -32.65 11.74 1.92
CA ASN A 250 -31.88 11.80 3.16
C ASN A 250 -30.86 10.67 3.28
N MET A 251 -30.52 9.97 2.18
CA MET A 251 -29.58 8.86 2.18
C MET A 251 -28.50 9.05 1.09
N PRO A 252 -27.45 9.79 1.36
CA PRO A 252 -26.26 9.79 0.51
C PRO A 252 -25.65 8.39 0.43
N TYR A 253 -25.23 8.01 -0.77
CA TYR A 253 -24.58 6.72 -1.01
C TYR A 253 -23.43 6.84 -2.00
N ARG A 254 -22.43 5.98 -1.84
CA ARG A 254 -21.37 5.74 -2.80
C ARG A 254 -21.00 4.26 -2.80
N LEU A 255 -20.92 3.69 -3.99
CA LEU A 255 -20.35 2.38 -4.26
C LEU A 255 -19.17 2.56 -5.20
N SER A 256 -18.05 1.93 -4.92
CA SER A 256 -16.86 1.92 -5.77
C SER A 256 -16.36 0.50 -6.00
N LEU A 257 -15.83 0.27 -7.20
CA LEU A 257 -15.21 -0.98 -7.64
C LEU A 257 -13.87 -0.60 -8.27
N GLY A 258 -12.78 -1.10 -7.72
CA GLY A 258 -11.44 -0.87 -8.22
C GLY A 258 -10.76 -2.18 -8.61
N TYR A 259 -9.97 -2.14 -9.68
CA TYR A 259 -9.06 -3.22 -10.08
C TYR A 259 -7.71 -2.63 -10.45
N ASN A 260 -6.66 -3.22 -9.91
CA ASN A 260 -5.27 -2.84 -10.19
C ASN A 260 -4.49 -4.08 -10.57
N ALA A 261 -3.81 -4.03 -11.71
CA ALA A 261 -2.88 -5.04 -12.17
C ALA A 261 -1.52 -4.37 -12.36
N SER A 262 -0.55 -4.73 -11.56
CA SER A 262 0.79 -4.17 -11.59
C SER A 262 1.82 -5.27 -11.85
N ASP A 263 2.62 -5.10 -12.90
CA ASP A 263 3.78 -5.92 -13.16
C ASP A 263 5.05 -5.18 -12.73
N GLY A 264 6.01 -5.92 -12.18
CA GLY A 264 7.30 -5.34 -11.79
C GLY A 264 8.33 -5.41 -12.90
N ILE A 265 9.28 -4.49 -12.87
CA ILE A 265 10.41 -4.46 -13.81
C ILE A 265 11.41 -5.60 -13.56
N VAL A 266 11.42 -6.20 -12.37
CA VAL A 266 12.15 -7.44 -12.11
C VAL A 266 11.29 -8.61 -12.58
N GLU A 267 11.88 -9.51 -13.36
CA GLU A 267 11.22 -10.72 -13.85
C GLU A 267 10.45 -11.46 -12.76
N THR A 268 9.31 -12.04 -13.11
CA THR A 268 8.40 -12.85 -12.28
C THR A 268 7.55 -12.08 -11.26
N SER A 269 7.90 -10.84 -10.90
CA SER A 269 7.13 -10.08 -9.90
C SER A 269 5.86 -9.46 -10.48
N TRP A 270 4.73 -9.60 -9.77
CA TRP A 270 3.46 -8.97 -10.14
C TRP A 270 2.50 -8.89 -8.94
N MET A 271 1.49 -8.01 -9.06
CA MET A 271 0.39 -7.87 -8.12
C MET A 271 -0.94 -7.70 -8.87
N ARG A 272 -1.99 -8.27 -8.34
CA ARG A 272 -3.37 -8.12 -8.80
C ARG A 272 -4.26 -7.83 -7.60
N ARG A 273 -4.96 -6.69 -7.62
CA ARG A 273 -5.80 -6.25 -6.51
C ARG A 273 -7.18 -5.84 -6.99
N ALA A 274 -8.19 -6.26 -6.27
CA ALA A 274 -9.56 -5.79 -6.44
C ALA A 274 -10.05 -5.17 -5.13
N ASN A 275 -10.70 -4.01 -5.22
CA ASN A 275 -11.27 -3.30 -4.09
C ASN A 275 -12.76 -3.05 -4.32
N VAL A 276 -13.55 -3.18 -3.27
CA VAL A 276 -14.96 -2.79 -3.24
C VAL A 276 -15.16 -1.87 -2.05
N GLY A 277 -15.80 -0.73 -2.27
CA GLY A 277 -16.12 0.23 -1.22
C GLY A 277 -17.58 0.61 -1.24
N LEU A 278 -18.24 0.57 -0.08
CA LEU A 278 -19.60 1.04 0.13
C LEU A 278 -19.61 2.09 1.25
N ASN A 279 -20.28 3.21 0.98
CA ASN A 279 -20.50 4.26 1.95
C ASN A 279 -21.96 4.68 1.90
N LEU A 280 -22.65 4.61 3.04
CA LEU A 280 -24.03 5.06 3.22
C LEU A 280 -24.08 6.01 4.42
N SER A 281 -24.78 7.13 4.28
CA SER A 281 -24.87 8.13 5.36
C SER A 281 -26.30 8.66 5.51
N PRO A 282 -27.30 7.81 5.85
CA PRO A 282 -28.67 8.24 6.02
C PRO A 282 -28.85 9.15 7.25
N SER A 283 -29.73 10.14 7.12
CA SER A 283 -30.19 10.98 8.22
C SER A 283 -31.72 10.87 8.42
N PHE A 284 -32.15 10.98 9.68
CA PHE A 284 -33.54 10.85 10.09
C PHE A 284 -33.92 11.94 11.10
N PHE A 285 -35.21 12.19 11.27
CA PHE A 285 -35.75 13.13 12.24
C PHE A 285 -35.14 14.52 12.10
N ASP A 286 -35.20 15.09 10.89
CA ASP A 286 -34.67 16.40 10.55
C ASP A 286 -33.20 16.58 11.01
N ASP A 287 -32.36 15.58 10.62
CA ASP A 287 -30.93 15.49 10.93
C ASP A 287 -30.54 15.30 12.41
N HIS A 288 -31.52 14.96 13.28
CA HIS A 288 -31.20 14.61 14.65
C HIS A 288 -30.49 13.26 14.79
N LEU A 289 -30.86 12.29 13.95
CA LEU A 289 -30.21 10.98 13.91
C LEU A 289 -29.44 10.81 12.59
N ASN A 290 -28.13 10.75 12.69
CA ASN A 290 -27.23 10.50 11.56
C ASN A 290 -26.58 9.14 11.72
N LEU A 291 -26.69 8.31 10.71
CA LEU A 291 -25.99 7.02 10.66
C LEU A 291 -24.88 7.11 9.60
N LYS A 292 -23.80 6.36 9.82
CA LYS A 292 -22.77 6.13 8.82
C LYS A 292 -22.45 4.66 8.76
N ILE A 293 -22.46 4.10 7.58
CA ILE A 293 -22.13 2.71 7.32
C ILE A 293 -21.04 2.71 6.26
N ASN A 294 -19.87 2.20 6.62
CA ASN A 294 -18.78 2.02 5.69
C ASN A 294 -18.43 0.53 5.66
N ALA A 295 -18.24 0.00 4.46
CA ALA A 295 -17.76 -1.36 4.26
C ALA A 295 -16.76 -1.36 3.12
N LYS A 296 -15.63 -2.02 3.32
CA LYS A 296 -14.59 -2.17 2.31
C LYS A 296 -14.15 -3.63 2.26
N TYR A 297 -13.92 -4.10 1.06
CA TYR A 297 -13.35 -5.42 0.82
C TYR A 297 -12.19 -5.29 -0.15
N MET A 298 -11.12 -6.01 0.12
CA MET A 298 -9.95 -6.12 -0.75
C MET A 298 -9.61 -7.59 -0.96
N TYR A 299 -9.34 -7.92 -2.21
CA TYR A 299 -8.68 -9.15 -2.63
C TYR A 299 -7.35 -8.77 -3.26
N GLU A 300 -6.24 -9.35 -2.78
CA GLU A 300 -4.91 -9.14 -3.36
C GLU A 300 -4.25 -10.48 -3.62
N LYS A 301 -3.61 -10.59 -4.76
CA LYS A 301 -2.76 -11.73 -5.12
C LYS A 301 -1.44 -11.19 -5.65
N ASP A 302 -0.35 -11.66 -5.05
CA ASP A 302 1.00 -11.24 -5.36
C ASP A 302 1.88 -12.42 -5.73
N ARG A 303 2.87 -12.16 -6.58
CA ARG A 303 4.04 -13.00 -6.74
C ARG A 303 5.28 -12.18 -6.41
N TYR A 304 5.98 -12.62 -5.38
CA TYR A 304 7.21 -11.97 -4.94
C TYR A 304 8.41 -12.47 -5.71
N ALA A 305 9.30 -11.55 -6.10
CA ALA A 305 10.61 -11.86 -6.62
C ALA A 305 11.67 -11.49 -5.58
N ASP A 306 12.72 -12.30 -5.48
CA ASP A 306 13.92 -11.95 -4.73
C ASP A 306 14.75 -10.94 -5.52
N ALA A 307 14.25 -9.71 -5.62
CA ALA A 307 14.88 -8.65 -6.41
C ALA A 307 16.28 -8.30 -5.90
N GLY A 308 16.46 -8.24 -4.57
CA GLY A 308 17.76 -7.93 -3.96
C GLY A 308 18.82 -8.99 -4.26
N GLY A 309 18.47 -10.25 -4.09
CA GLY A 309 19.34 -11.39 -4.41
C GLY A 309 19.68 -11.47 -5.88
N ALA A 310 18.67 -11.29 -6.75
CA ALA A 310 18.88 -11.33 -8.21
C ALA A 310 19.77 -10.17 -8.72
N ILE A 311 19.55 -8.95 -8.23
CA ILE A 311 20.39 -7.78 -8.58
C ILE A 311 21.80 -7.99 -8.07
N GLY A 312 21.99 -8.38 -6.81
CA GLY A 312 23.31 -8.65 -6.24
C GLY A 312 24.07 -9.73 -7.00
N SER A 313 23.38 -10.79 -7.38
CA SER A 313 23.96 -11.87 -8.22
C SER A 313 24.30 -11.38 -9.63
N ALA A 314 23.44 -10.59 -10.27
CA ALA A 314 23.67 -10.04 -11.60
C ALA A 314 24.91 -9.13 -11.66
N LEU A 315 25.21 -8.42 -10.58
CA LEU A 315 26.39 -7.55 -10.49
C LEU A 315 27.71 -8.31 -10.23
N SER A 316 27.63 -9.51 -9.67
CA SER A 316 28.80 -10.31 -9.28
C SER A 316 29.03 -11.54 -10.15
N MET A 317 28.06 -11.88 -11.02
CA MET A 317 28.17 -13.04 -11.90
C MET A 317 29.18 -12.78 -13.02
N ASP A 318 29.99 -13.79 -13.34
CA ASP A 318 30.96 -13.77 -14.44
C ASP A 318 30.27 -13.50 -15.79
N PRO A 319 30.55 -12.38 -16.46
CA PRO A 319 29.91 -12.05 -17.74
C PRO A 319 30.38 -12.94 -18.92
N THR A 320 31.43 -13.75 -18.73
CA THR A 320 31.91 -14.68 -19.75
C THR A 320 31.14 -15.99 -19.74
N GLN A 321 30.26 -16.22 -18.78
CA GLN A 321 29.45 -17.43 -18.67
C GLN A 321 28.10 -17.27 -19.39
N PRO A 322 27.56 -18.35 -19.96
CA PRO A 322 26.24 -18.33 -20.59
C PRO A 322 25.12 -18.35 -19.54
N VAL A 323 23.92 -17.99 -19.92
CA VAL A 323 22.73 -18.07 -19.04
C VAL A 323 22.36 -19.54 -18.75
N TYR A 324 22.52 -20.39 -19.75
CA TYR A 324 22.20 -21.82 -19.68
C TYR A 324 23.43 -22.64 -20.01
N PHE A 325 23.55 -23.83 -19.43
CA PHE A 325 24.50 -24.84 -19.87
C PHE A 325 24.17 -25.29 -21.32
N ASP A 326 25.17 -25.78 -22.03
CA ASP A 326 24.95 -26.50 -23.27
C ASP A 326 24.15 -27.79 -22.98
N ALA A 327 23.35 -28.23 -23.94
CA ALA A 327 22.41 -29.36 -23.75
C ALA A 327 23.12 -30.70 -23.42
N ASP A 328 24.38 -30.84 -23.80
CA ASP A 328 25.23 -32.00 -23.55
C ASP A 328 26.13 -31.86 -22.32
N ASP A 329 26.06 -30.72 -21.61
CA ASP A 329 26.81 -30.53 -20.37
C ASP A 329 26.23 -31.43 -19.27
N ALA A 330 27.09 -32.26 -18.69
CA ALA A 330 26.72 -33.21 -17.64
C ALA A 330 26.14 -32.54 -16.38
N ARG A 331 26.33 -31.22 -16.19
CA ARG A 331 25.82 -30.43 -15.07
C ARG A 331 24.39 -29.93 -15.28
N ALA A 332 23.98 -29.73 -16.55
CA ALA A 332 22.70 -29.14 -16.89
C ALA A 332 21.49 -29.78 -16.18
N PRO A 333 21.37 -31.11 -16.05
CA PRO A 333 20.23 -31.75 -15.38
C PRO A 333 20.13 -31.46 -13.88
N PHE A 334 21.21 -30.99 -13.27
CA PHE A 334 21.24 -30.69 -11.81
C PHE A 334 20.83 -29.26 -11.48
N PHE A 335 20.68 -28.39 -12.49
CA PHE A 335 20.38 -26.97 -12.33
C PHE A 335 19.24 -26.49 -13.25
N ASP A 336 18.39 -27.42 -13.69
CA ASP A 336 17.29 -27.16 -14.64
C ASP A 336 17.78 -26.43 -15.91
N GLY A 337 18.97 -26.77 -16.38
CA GLY A 337 19.62 -26.19 -17.54
C GLY A 337 20.31 -24.85 -17.28
N TYR A 338 20.05 -24.15 -16.18
CA TYR A 338 20.70 -22.87 -15.89
C TYR A 338 22.19 -23.04 -15.57
N PHE A 339 23.03 -22.21 -16.14
CA PHE A 339 24.44 -22.20 -15.78
C PHE A 339 24.58 -21.85 -14.29
N GLN A 340 25.37 -22.64 -13.58
CA GLN A 340 25.71 -22.41 -12.18
C GLN A 340 27.16 -22.84 -11.90
N HIS A 341 27.89 -21.99 -11.17
CA HIS A 341 29.17 -22.44 -10.62
C HIS A 341 28.91 -23.60 -9.65
N SER A 342 29.46 -24.74 -10.00
CA SER A 342 29.17 -26.00 -9.32
C SER A 342 30.42 -26.64 -8.75
N GLN A 343 30.23 -27.51 -7.79
CA GLN A 343 31.23 -28.40 -7.22
C GLN A 343 30.68 -29.83 -7.17
N SER A 344 31.58 -30.81 -7.11
CA SER A 344 31.24 -32.20 -6.88
C SER A 344 31.46 -32.51 -5.40
N PRO A 345 30.41 -32.56 -4.58
CA PRO A 345 30.56 -32.86 -3.16
C PRO A 345 30.92 -34.32 -2.95
N LYS A 346 31.77 -34.59 -1.95
CA LYS A 346 32.24 -35.93 -1.65
C LYS A 346 31.22 -36.83 -0.93
N ASP A 347 30.23 -36.22 -0.26
CA ASP A 347 29.36 -36.86 0.70
C ASP A 347 27.86 -36.71 0.41
N PHE A 348 27.50 -36.33 -0.83
CA PHE A 348 26.11 -36.22 -1.24
C PHE A 348 25.53 -37.51 -1.76
N ASN A 349 24.19 -37.66 -1.67
CA ASN A 349 23.46 -38.75 -2.30
C ASN A 349 23.84 -38.87 -3.77
N ALA A 350 23.98 -40.08 -4.28
CA ALA A 350 24.44 -40.39 -5.65
C ALA A 350 23.58 -39.70 -6.75
N GLU A 351 22.34 -39.29 -6.43
CA GLU A 351 21.49 -38.54 -7.34
C GLU A 351 21.99 -37.12 -7.59
N TRP A 352 22.81 -36.53 -6.66
CA TRP A 352 23.30 -35.17 -6.73
C TRP A 352 24.80 -35.10 -6.97
N LYS A 353 25.19 -35.50 -8.16
CA LYS A 353 26.60 -35.52 -8.56
C LYS A 353 27.25 -34.13 -8.60
N TYR A 354 26.43 -33.10 -8.82
CA TYR A 354 26.87 -31.69 -8.85
C TYR A 354 25.99 -30.85 -7.93
N THR A 355 26.60 -29.98 -7.14
CA THR A 355 25.91 -29.03 -6.27
C THR A 355 26.48 -27.63 -6.47
N ASN A 356 25.80 -26.65 -5.93
CA ASN A 356 26.22 -25.26 -5.97
C ASN A 356 27.55 -25.03 -5.29
N ASN A 357 28.41 -24.22 -5.88
CA ASN A 357 29.56 -23.65 -5.19
C ASN A 357 29.10 -22.46 -4.34
N LEU A 358 29.06 -22.64 -3.01
CA LEU A 358 28.57 -21.63 -2.07
C LEU A 358 29.43 -20.35 -2.04
N ASN A 359 30.65 -20.38 -2.56
CA ASN A 359 31.56 -19.22 -2.65
C ASN A 359 31.40 -18.45 -3.97
N ALA A 360 30.55 -18.89 -4.87
CA ALA A 360 30.30 -18.27 -6.15
C ALA A 360 28.91 -17.61 -6.20
N PRO A 361 28.73 -16.57 -7.03
CA PRO A 361 27.42 -15.98 -7.24
C PRO A 361 26.46 -16.98 -7.88
N GLN A 362 25.17 -16.78 -7.63
CA GLN A 362 24.09 -17.58 -8.20
C GLN A 362 23.73 -17.07 -9.58
N ASN A 363 23.20 -17.94 -10.44
CA ASN A 363 22.58 -17.46 -11.66
C ASN A 363 21.36 -16.60 -11.31
N PRO A 364 21.36 -15.31 -11.65
CA PRO A 364 20.33 -14.38 -11.18
C PRO A 364 18.96 -14.67 -11.79
N LEU A 365 18.91 -15.21 -13.04
CA LEU A 365 17.65 -15.60 -13.67
C LEU A 365 17.08 -16.87 -13.03
N ALA A 366 17.92 -17.84 -12.71
CA ALA A 366 17.52 -19.06 -12.00
C ALA A 366 16.93 -18.73 -10.61
N LEU A 367 17.51 -17.78 -9.87
CA LEU A 367 16.96 -17.29 -8.60
C LEU A 367 15.50 -16.82 -8.72
N LEU A 368 15.15 -16.18 -9.83
CA LEU A 368 13.81 -15.65 -10.06
C LEU A 368 12.85 -16.70 -10.60
N LYS A 369 13.32 -17.63 -11.44
CA LYS A 369 12.47 -18.60 -12.14
C LYS A 369 12.24 -19.88 -11.35
N LEU A 370 13.23 -20.32 -10.55
CA LEU A 370 13.17 -21.54 -9.76
C LEU A 370 12.58 -21.34 -8.36
N LYS A 371 12.15 -20.12 -8.04
CA LYS A 371 11.44 -19.79 -6.82
C LYS A 371 10.08 -19.17 -7.16
N ASP A 372 9.01 -19.75 -6.63
CA ASP A 372 7.65 -19.28 -6.82
C ASP A 372 7.00 -19.00 -5.46
N VAL A 373 7.01 -17.72 -5.07
CA VAL A 373 6.40 -17.26 -3.82
C VAL A 373 5.17 -16.46 -4.19
N GLN A 374 4.01 -17.05 -3.99
CA GLN A 374 2.73 -16.41 -4.23
C GLN A 374 1.97 -16.24 -2.93
N ALA A 375 1.31 -15.10 -2.78
CA ALA A 375 0.46 -14.86 -1.63
C ALA A 375 -0.92 -14.35 -2.07
N VAL A 376 -1.92 -14.69 -1.29
CA VAL A 376 -3.30 -14.22 -1.45
C VAL A 376 -3.75 -13.64 -0.12
N ALA A 377 -4.31 -12.43 -0.16
CA ALA A 377 -4.91 -11.80 1.00
C ALA A 377 -6.34 -11.38 0.71
N ASN A 378 -7.23 -11.63 1.68
CA ASN A 378 -8.58 -11.10 1.73
C ASN A 378 -8.67 -10.19 2.95
N ASP A 379 -9.16 -8.99 2.78
CA ASP A 379 -9.37 -8.04 3.86
C ASP A 379 -10.77 -7.46 3.80
N PHE A 380 -11.48 -7.52 4.90
CA PHE A 380 -12.79 -6.90 5.08
C PHE A 380 -12.72 -5.91 6.24
N THR A 381 -13.16 -4.70 5.99
CA THR A 381 -13.25 -3.64 7.00
C THR A 381 -14.65 -3.05 6.96
N GLY A 382 -15.24 -2.88 8.14
CA GLY A 382 -16.55 -2.26 8.26
C GLY A 382 -16.71 -1.49 9.54
N ASN A 383 -17.41 -0.36 9.47
CA ASN A 383 -17.83 0.39 10.65
C ASN A 383 -19.26 0.93 10.50
N PHE A 384 -19.90 1.05 11.64
CA PHE A 384 -21.23 1.59 11.81
C PHE A 384 -21.19 2.67 12.91
N ASP A 385 -21.54 3.89 12.54
CA ASP A 385 -21.59 5.03 13.45
C ASP A 385 -23.02 5.52 13.61
N VAL A 386 -23.39 5.85 14.83
CA VAL A 386 -24.64 6.49 15.22
C VAL A 386 -24.33 7.81 15.89
N ASP A 387 -24.91 8.88 15.39
CA ASP A 387 -24.77 10.23 15.97
C ASP A 387 -26.17 10.80 16.17
N TYR A 388 -26.53 11.07 17.41
CA TYR A 388 -27.85 11.53 17.81
C TYR A 388 -27.79 12.86 18.56
N LYS A 389 -28.35 13.93 17.99
CA LYS A 389 -28.65 15.17 18.70
C LYS A 389 -29.91 14.98 19.50
N VAL A 390 -29.84 15.19 20.81
CA VAL A 390 -30.98 14.96 21.70
C VAL A 390 -32.09 15.95 21.35
N HIS A 391 -33.23 15.44 20.94
CA HIS A 391 -34.38 16.27 20.54
C HIS A 391 -34.89 17.11 21.70
N GLY A 392 -35.00 18.43 21.53
CA GLY A 392 -35.37 19.39 22.58
C GLY A 392 -34.21 19.76 23.55
N PHE A 393 -33.04 19.18 23.36
CA PHE A 393 -31.82 19.55 24.04
C PHE A 393 -30.62 19.44 23.10
N GLU A 394 -30.64 20.27 22.06
CA GLU A 394 -29.76 20.20 20.90
C GLU A 394 -28.28 20.43 21.23
N ASP A 395 -27.98 21.02 22.38
CA ASP A 395 -26.62 21.20 22.89
C ASP A 395 -25.96 19.87 23.27
N LEU A 396 -26.73 18.79 23.45
CA LEU A 396 -26.25 17.45 23.82
C LEU A 396 -26.27 16.52 22.60
N ARG A 397 -25.14 15.92 22.31
CA ARG A 397 -24.97 14.91 21.24
C ARG A 397 -24.48 13.60 21.87
N LEU A 398 -25.07 12.50 21.44
CA LEU A 398 -24.66 11.14 21.80
C LEU A 398 -24.09 10.47 20.54
N HIS A 399 -22.92 9.88 20.68
CA HIS A 399 -22.28 9.14 19.61
C HIS A 399 -21.95 7.73 20.05
N ALA A 400 -22.12 6.77 19.15
CA ALA A 400 -21.65 5.39 19.30
C ALA A 400 -21.11 4.90 17.98
N SER A 401 -19.99 4.20 18.01
CA SER A 401 -19.38 3.57 16.84
C SER A 401 -18.97 2.14 17.16
N TYR A 402 -19.20 1.27 16.19
CA TYR A 402 -18.75 -0.12 16.24
C TYR A 402 -18.17 -0.49 14.89
N GLY A 403 -16.94 -0.99 14.87
CA GLY A 403 -16.28 -1.36 13.65
C GLY A 403 -15.22 -2.43 13.85
N GLY A 404 -14.77 -2.99 12.72
CA GLY A 404 -13.73 -4.01 12.76
C GLY A 404 -13.10 -4.28 11.41
N GLN A 405 -12.00 -5.00 11.48
CA GLN A 405 -11.24 -5.50 10.34
C GLN A 405 -11.07 -7.01 10.50
N TYR A 406 -11.24 -7.74 9.42
CA TYR A 406 -10.91 -9.15 9.31
C TYR A 406 -9.99 -9.36 8.12
N THR A 407 -8.82 -9.96 8.36
CA THR A 407 -7.84 -10.27 7.31
C THR A 407 -7.51 -11.75 7.36
N GLU A 408 -7.59 -12.38 6.21
CA GLU A 408 -7.08 -13.73 5.98
C GLU A 408 -6.01 -13.68 4.89
N SER A 409 -4.86 -14.30 5.14
CA SER A 409 -3.81 -14.40 4.12
C SER A 409 -3.21 -15.80 4.08
N LYS A 410 -2.83 -16.21 2.88
CA LYS A 410 -2.10 -17.43 2.60
C LYS A 410 -0.95 -17.12 1.67
N GLN A 411 0.25 -17.60 2.02
CA GLN A 411 1.41 -17.58 1.14
C GLN A 411 1.86 -19.02 0.90
N ASP A 412 2.04 -19.35 -0.38
CA ASP A 412 2.71 -20.57 -0.83
C ASP A 412 4.15 -20.19 -1.22
N ASP A 413 5.15 -20.87 -0.66
CA ASP A 413 6.57 -20.67 -0.92
C ASP A 413 7.14 -21.95 -1.53
N ILE A 414 7.23 -21.99 -2.86
CA ILE A 414 7.69 -23.15 -3.61
C ILE A 414 9.06 -22.84 -4.17
N ILE A 415 10.05 -23.63 -3.77
CA ILE A 415 11.41 -23.56 -4.28
C ILE A 415 11.74 -24.87 -4.98
N SER A 416 12.15 -24.78 -6.25
CA SER A 416 12.58 -25.93 -7.02
C SER A 416 13.79 -26.60 -6.38
N LYS A 417 13.87 -27.90 -6.44
CA LYS A 417 15.04 -28.68 -6.01
C LYS A 417 16.34 -28.29 -6.75
N TYR A 418 16.21 -27.66 -7.90
CA TYR A 418 17.34 -27.16 -8.70
C TYR A 418 17.78 -25.76 -8.33
N SER A 419 17.06 -25.11 -7.43
CA SER A 419 17.39 -23.76 -6.99
C SER A 419 18.53 -23.74 -5.99
N TYR A 420 19.43 -22.81 -6.19
CA TYR A 420 20.50 -22.51 -5.23
C TYR A 420 19.98 -22.02 -3.87
N SER A 421 18.81 -21.38 -3.85
CA SER A 421 18.31 -20.67 -2.66
C SER A 421 17.85 -21.57 -1.52
N ASN A 422 17.96 -22.89 -1.68
CA ASN A 422 17.55 -23.84 -0.65
C ASN A 422 18.55 -24.98 -0.47
N ASN A 423 19.02 -25.20 0.77
CA ASN A 423 19.92 -26.28 1.14
C ASN A 423 19.24 -27.65 1.24
N TYR A 424 17.90 -27.71 1.14
CA TYR A 424 17.10 -28.93 1.27
C TYR A 424 16.63 -29.51 -0.06
N PHE A 425 17.27 -29.15 -1.18
CA PHE A 425 16.90 -29.61 -2.53
C PHE A 425 15.40 -29.54 -2.81
N GLY A 426 14.90 -28.32 -2.74
CA GLY A 426 13.49 -28.01 -2.88
C GLY A 426 12.83 -27.66 -1.55
N TRP A 427 11.75 -26.90 -1.66
CA TRP A 427 10.95 -26.48 -0.53
C TRP A 427 9.51 -26.28 -0.95
N ASN A 428 8.59 -26.73 -0.12
CA ASN A 428 7.18 -26.46 -0.27
C ASN A 428 6.65 -25.95 1.08
N GLY A 429 6.50 -24.64 1.17
CA GLY A 429 6.11 -23.96 2.39
C GLY A 429 4.74 -23.30 2.25
N ILE A 430 3.99 -23.28 3.33
CA ILE A 430 2.70 -22.59 3.46
C ILE A 430 2.73 -21.76 4.73
N THR A 431 2.45 -20.48 4.59
CA THR A 431 2.15 -19.58 5.72
C THR A 431 0.70 -19.16 5.63
N GLN A 432 -0.06 -19.36 6.68
CA GLN A 432 -1.45 -18.85 6.76
C GLN A 432 -1.62 -18.01 8.01
N THR A 433 -2.26 -16.85 7.84
CA THR A 433 -2.50 -15.91 8.94
C THR A 433 -3.96 -15.47 8.92
N TYR A 434 -4.58 -15.50 10.09
CA TYR A 434 -5.88 -14.93 10.38
C TYR A 434 -5.73 -13.80 11.38
N LYS A 435 -6.37 -12.69 11.12
CA LYS A 435 -6.29 -11.52 11.96
C LYS A 435 -7.66 -10.86 12.01
N TYR A 436 -8.11 -10.49 13.21
CA TYR A 436 -9.26 -9.62 13.34
C TYR A 436 -9.02 -8.57 14.42
N SER A 437 -9.62 -7.41 14.20
CA SER A 437 -9.71 -6.35 15.20
C SER A 437 -11.13 -5.84 15.28
N VAL A 438 -11.57 -5.50 16.47
CA VAL A 438 -12.87 -4.89 16.72
C VAL A 438 -12.64 -3.68 17.64
N THR A 439 -13.27 -2.57 17.29
CA THR A 439 -13.25 -1.35 18.10
C THR A 439 -14.68 -0.89 18.33
N ALA A 440 -15.02 -0.60 19.56
CA ALA A 440 -16.27 0.02 19.94
C ALA A 440 -15.98 1.29 20.74
N ASN A 441 -16.65 2.38 20.44
CA ASN A 441 -16.57 3.60 21.24
C ASN A 441 -17.95 4.22 21.40
N ALA A 442 -18.12 4.94 22.51
CA ALA A 442 -19.28 5.76 22.74
C ALA A 442 -18.89 7.01 23.53
N TYR A 443 -19.47 8.16 23.16
CA TYR A 443 -19.27 9.39 23.89
C TYR A 443 -20.53 10.27 23.92
N ALA A 444 -20.61 11.13 24.96
CA ALA A 444 -21.54 12.23 25.03
C ALA A 444 -20.78 13.54 24.92
N GLN A 445 -21.23 14.43 24.06
CA GLN A 445 -20.65 15.76 23.84
C GLN A 445 -21.70 16.83 24.11
N TYR A 446 -21.36 17.77 24.97
CA TYR A 446 -22.18 18.95 25.28
C TYR A 446 -21.50 20.20 24.78
N VAL A 447 -22.14 20.89 23.82
CA VAL A 447 -21.62 22.12 23.21
C VAL A 447 -22.58 23.26 23.50
N LYS A 448 -22.06 24.32 24.17
CA LYS A 448 -22.89 25.48 24.55
C LYS A 448 -22.13 26.79 24.34
N GLU A 449 -22.75 27.70 23.60
CA GLU A 449 -22.30 29.10 23.53
C GLU A 449 -23.06 29.97 24.54
N ILE A 450 -22.34 30.66 25.42
CA ILE A 450 -22.89 31.57 26.40
C ILE A 450 -22.15 32.92 26.27
N GLY A 451 -22.76 33.87 25.60
CA GLY A 451 -22.15 35.17 25.33
C GLY A 451 -20.90 35.03 24.43
N ALA A 452 -19.74 35.40 24.94
CA ALA A 452 -18.46 35.27 24.29
C ALA A 452 -17.72 33.96 24.58
N HIS A 453 -18.32 33.06 25.39
CA HIS A 453 -17.70 31.81 25.81
C HIS A 453 -18.32 30.63 25.07
N ASN A 454 -17.46 29.76 24.57
CA ASN A 454 -17.86 28.48 23.97
C ASN A 454 -17.37 27.33 24.86
N PHE A 455 -18.30 26.49 25.29
CA PHE A 455 -18.03 25.31 26.10
C PHE A 455 -18.23 24.07 25.21
N ASP A 456 -17.19 23.24 25.11
CA ASP A 456 -17.23 21.93 24.46
C ASP A 456 -16.69 20.89 25.43
N ILE A 457 -17.59 20.07 25.97
CA ILE A 457 -17.26 19.06 26.98
C ILE A 457 -17.65 17.70 26.43
N MET A 458 -16.68 16.80 26.40
CA MET A 458 -16.88 15.44 25.90
C MET A 458 -16.43 14.42 26.95
N VAL A 459 -17.24 13.38 27.14
CA VAL A 459 -16.93 12.21 27.96
C VAL A 459 -17.25 10.96 27.18
N GLY A 460 -16.31 10.05 27.11
CA GLY A 460 -16.47 8.82 26.35
C GLY A 460 -15.55 7.70 26.81
N ALA A 461 -15.78 6.53 26.20
CA ALA A 461 -14.97 5.34 26.38
C ALA A 461 -14.77 4.64 25.04
N GLU A 462 -13.60 4.00 24.89
CA GLU A 462 -13.27 3.13 23.76
C GLU A 462 -12.73 1.81 24.26
N GLU A 463 -13.13 0.73 23.59
CA GLU A 463 -12.55 -0.60 23.75
C GLU A 463 -12.10 -1.11 22.39
N SER A 464 -10.90 -1.67 22.33
CA SER A 464 -10.36 -2.29 21.13
C SER A 464 -9.81 -3.67 21.44
N HIS A 465 -10.17 -4.64 20.63
CA HIS A 465 -9.69 -6.02 20.73
C HIS A 465 -8.97 -6.41 19.43
N PHE A 466 -7.77 -6.98 19.57
CA PHE A 466 -6.94 -7.44 18.46
C PHE A 466 -6.59 -8.91 18.66
N HIS A 467 -6.74 -9.69 17.61
CA HIS A 467 -6.36 -11.09 17.61
C HIS A 467 -5.61 -11.44 16.32
N ARG A 468 -4.55 -12.23 16.48
CA ARG A 468 -3.81 -12.80 15.36
C ARG A 468 -3.50 -14.26 15.66
N SER A 469 -3.76 -15.11 14.69
CA SER A 469 -3.42 -16.52 14.72
C SER A 469 -2.95 -16.98 13.35
N GLY A 470 -2.31 -18.12 13.27
CA GLY A 470 -1.85 -18.66 12.01
C GLY A 470 -0.89 -19.83 12.23
N TYR A 471 -0.38 -20.34 11.14
CA TYR A 471 0.63 -21.37 11.14
C TYR A 471 1.60 -21.19 9.97
N ASP A 472 2.83 -21.64 10.19
CA ASP A 472 3.84 -21.83 9.16
C ASP A 472 4.15 -23.31 9.10
N TYR A 473 4.13 -23.86 7.89
CA TYR A 473 4.53 -25.24 7.62
C TYR A 473 5.41 -25.25 6.39
N GLY A 474 6.41 -26.13 6.36
CA GLY A 474 7.23 -26.32 5.18
C GLY A 474 7.88 -27.69 5.18
N GLN A 475 8.11 -28.20 3.97
CA GLN A 475 8.76 -29.47 3.74
C GLN A 475 9.82 -29.32 2.65
N GLY A 476 10.99 -29.82 2.91
CA GLY A 476 12.09 -29.98 1.96
C GLY A 476 12.63 -31.40 1.99
N THR A 477 13.78 -31.61 1.36
CA THR A 477 14.46 -32.91 1.34
C THR A 477 15.87 -32.73 1.89
N ASP A 478 16.28 -33.59 2.84
CA ASP A 478 17.66 -33.59 3.33
C ASP A 478 18.62 -33.99 2.19
N PRO A 479 19.67 -33.18 1.93
CA PRO A 479 20.59 -33.44 0.83
C PRO A 479 21.48 -34.66 1.02
N TYR A 480 21.65 -35.13 2.27
CA TYR A 480 22.58 -36.22 2.56
C TYR A 480 21.92 -37.61 2.49
N ASP A 481 20.69 -37.75 2.93
CA ASP A 481 20.00 -39.04 3.03
C ASP A 481 18.69 -39.11 2.24
N GLY A 482 18.24 -37.99 1.66
CA GLY A 482 17.01 -37.92 0.86
C GLY A 482 15.74 -37.98 1.69
N THR A 483 15.82 -37.89 3.03
CA THR A 483 14.63 -37.88 3.88
C THR A 483 13.89 -36.58 3.83
N PRO A 484 12.53 -36.56 3.94
CA PRO A 484 11.78 -35.34 4.08
C PRO A 484 12.18 -34.57 5.33
N HIS A 485 12.39 -33.26 5.20
CA HIS A 485 12.69 -32.36 6.29
C HIS A 485 11.54 -31.41 6.50
N ASP A 486 10.91 -31.47 7.66
CA ASP A 486 9.78 -30.63 8.04
C ASP A 486 10.26 -29.48 8.95
N ALA A 487 9.94 -28.24 8.58
CA ALA A 487 10.04 -27.10 9.47
C ALA A 487 8.63 -26.70 9.92
N LYS A 488 8.46 -26.60 11.21
CA LYS A 488 7.21 -26.15 11.84
C LYS A 488 7.28 -24.70 12.22
#